data_b2445a6376f76100687f1689536717ee
#
_entry.id   b2445a6376f76100687f1689536717ee
#
_cell.length_a   1.000
_cell.length_b   1.000
_cell.length_c   1.000
_cell.angle_alpha   90.00
_cell.angle_beta   90.00
_cell.angle_gamma   90.00
#
_symmetry.space_group_name_H-M   'P 1'
#
loop_
_entity.id
_entity.type
_entity.pdbx_description
1 polymer ?
#
loop_
_entity_poly.entity_id
_entity_poly.type
_entity_poly.pdbx_seq_one_letter_code
_entity_poly.pdbx_strand_id
1 'polypeptide(L)'
;MRVWLDGQEITGLCTCISVEKTLAGAGAEAEIRLMCAPMDARLPRLDPACGQTVEVRQANDTLFSGRVERVSYDAAALELTLLAFDPVSLLAKNHCRGPYRGTPQQIVRSLCAECGLKVGTLWVGHGQEIRLGAACGRSVFRTIRNLYDDKCVLDWQDGGLEIYPKGDSRAVLDSGRLVDLTARNTCEEAVTQVAVYSGGKVAALATDQAGLEQYGLRRRDEYLSLQYETAEAQAKAGLKGVARQARLTLTGRSPVKCGQIVTLDKPLMGVYGDYLVERVAWQCKGGLTTTQLGVVSQ
;
A
#
# COMPACT_ATOMS: atom_id res chain seq x y z
N MET A 1 14.68 -15.43 4.88
CA MET A 1 14.61 -14.09 5.48
C MET A 1 15.39 -14.07 6.77
N ARG A 2 16.02 -12.95 7.12
CA ARG A 2 16.70 -12.72 8.41
C ARG A 2 16.08 -11.52 9.10
N VAL A 3 16.09 -11.52 10.43
CA VAL A 3 15.46 -10.47 11.26
C VAL A 3 16.46 -9.95 12.28
N TRP A 4 16.50 -8.62 12.40
CA TRP A 4 17.26 -7.91 13.43
C TRP A 4 16.33 -7.08 14.30
N LEU A 5 16.57 -7.08 15.60
CA LEU A 5 15.92 -6.24 16.60
C LEU A 5 16.99 -5.39 17.27
N ASP A 6 16.95 -4.08 17.13
CA ASP A 6 17.99 -3.13 17.58
C ASP A 6 19.43 -3.55 17.21
N GLY A 7 19.59 -4.06 15.97
CA GLY A 7 20.87 -4.51 15.45
C GLY A 7 21.29 -5.93 15.87
N GLN A 8 20.58 -6.57 16.79
CA GLN A 8 20.81 -7.97 17.16
C GLN A 8 20.04 -8.90 16.23
N GLU A 9 20.72 -9.89 15.64
CA GLU A 9 20.04 -10.91 14.83
C GLU A 9 19.25 -11.88 15.72
N ILE A 10 17.95 -12.00 15.44
CA ILE A 10 17.01 -12.86 16.16
C ILE A 10 16.38 -13.95 15.27
N THR A 11 16.89 -14.13 14.06
CA THR A 11 16.34 -15.05 13.04
C THR A 11 16.12 -16.46 13.56
N GLY A 12 17.07 -16.97 14.37
CA GLY A 12 17.00 -18.34 14.91
C GLY A 12 15.81 -18.59 15.86
N LEU A 13 15.18 -17.56 16.35
CA LEU A 13 13.99 -17.64 17.21
C LEU A 13 12.68 -17.47 16.42
N CYS A 14 12.75 -17.02 15.17
CA CYS A 14 11.57 -16.73 14.37
C CYS A 14 10.86 -18.02 13.93
N THR A 15 9.60 -18.17 14.30
CA THR A 15 8.69 -19.24 13.83
C THR A 15 7.97 -18.82 12.55
N CYS A 16 7.66 -17.52 12.42
CA CYS A 16 7.04 -16.93 11.25
C CYS A 16 7.50 -15.48 11.09
N ILE A 17 7.76 -15.08 9.86
CA ILE A 17 8.07 -13.70 9.48
C ILE A 17 7.10 -13.34 8.36
N SER A 18 6.32 -12.29 8.53
CA SER A 18 5.43 -11.76 7.49
C SER A 18 5.70 -10.27 7.32
N VAL A 19 5.86 -9.83 6.08
CA VAL A 19 5.95 -8.42 5.73
C VAL A 19 4.90 -8.14 4.68
N GLU A 20 4.02 -7.19 4.95
CA GLU A 20 2.92 -6.84 4.08
C GLU A 20 2.92 -5.36 3.74
N LYS A 21 2.55 -5.06 2.50
CA LYS A 21 2.30 -3.72 2.02
C LYS A 21 1.04 -3.69 1.16
N THR A 22 0.23 -2.65 1.35
CA THR A 22 -0.98 -2.42 0.54
C THR A 22 -0.99 -0.99 0.00
N LEU A 23 -1.62 -0.77 -1.16
CA LEU A 23 -1.79 0.58 -1.71
C LEU A 23 -2.66 1.48 -0.83
N ALA A 24 -3.62 0.91 -0.12
CA ALA A 24 -4.51 1.64 0.78
C ALA A 24 -3.86 1.92 2.15
N GLY A 25 -2.86 1.13 2.53
CA GLY A 25 -2.19 1.21 3.83
C GLY A 25 -1.21 2.36 3.94
N ALA A 26 -1.07 2.88 5.14
CA ALA A 26 -0.07 3.86 5.46
C ALA A 26 1.23 3.15 5.87
N GLY A 27 2.00 2.75 4.86
CA GLY A 27 3.26 2.07 5.05
C GLY A 27 3.19 0.54 5.04
N ALA A 28 4.34 -0.09 5.20
CA ALA A 28 4.47 -1.53 5.33
C ALA A 28 4.35 -1.96 6.80
N GLU A 29 3.82 -3.18 7.00
CA GLU A 29 3.67 -3.84 8.28
C GLU A 29 4.53 -5.10 8.31
N ALA A 30 5.21 -5.36 9.43
CA ALA A 30 5.89 -6.62 9.68
C ALA A 30 5.33 -7.29 10.94
N GLU A 31 4.87 -8.53 10.81
CA GLU A 31 4.52 -9.42 11.91
C GLU A 31 5.61 -10.48 12.05
N ILE A 32 6.23 -10.53 13.21
CA ILE A 32 7.31 -11.48 13.50
C ILE A 32 6.91 -12.28 14.72
N ARG A 33 6.80 -13.60 14.55
CA ARG A 33 6.50 -14.53 15.63
C ARG A 33 7.77 -15.23 16.05
N LEU A 34 8.02 -15.22 17.34
CA LEU A 34 9.22 -15.73 17.97
C LEU A 34 8.86 -16.82 18.95
N MET A 35 9.65 -17.87 19.00
CA MET A 35 9.60 -18.84 20.10
C MET A 35 10.08 -18.14 21.38
N CYS A 36 9.27 -18.19 22.41
CA CYS A 36 9.56 -17.60 23.71
C CYS A 36 9.19 -18.57 24.83
N ALA A 37 10.19 -19.31 25.32
CA ALA A 37 10.04 -20.20 26.48
C ALA A 37 10.90 -19.67 27.63
N PRO A 38 10.38 -18.78 28.50
CA PRO A 38 11.16 -18.10 29.53
C PRO A 38 11.85 -19.04 30.54
N MET A 39 11.32 -20.26 30.68
CA MET A 39 11.85 -21.27 31.58
C MET A 39 12.93 -22.17 30.94
N ASP A 40 13.14 -22.09 29.63
CA ASP A 40 14.19 -22.86 28.93
C ASP A 40 15.48 -22.03 28.87
N ALA A 41 16.45 -22.41 29.72
CA ALA A 41 17.74 -21.72 29.79
C ALA A 41 18.59 -21.83 28.49
N ARG A 42 18.22 -22.72 27.57
CA ARG A 42 18.90 -22.89 26.27
C ARG A 42 18.48 -21.81 25.25
N LEU A 43 17.35 -21.14 25.46
CA LEU A 43 16.90 -20.08 24.60
C LEU A 43 17.42 -18.72 25.12
N PRO A 44 17.88 -17.84 24.21
CA PRO A 44 18.25 -16.50 24.60
C PRO A 44 17.04 -15.75 25.15
N ARG A 45 17.24 -15.03 26.25
CA ARG A 45 16.22 -14.15 26.80
C ARG A 45 16.13 -12.91 25.93
N LEU A 46 14.96 -12.71 25.33
CA LEU A 46 14.61 -11.47 24.62
C LEU A 46 13.64 -10.69 25.51
N ASP A 47 13.88 -9.40 25.62
CA ASP A 47 12.97 -8.45 26.25
C ASP A 47 12.58 -7.35 25.23
N PRO A 48 11.76 -7.71 24.23
CA PRO A 48 11.38 -6.77 23.20
C PRO A 48 10.42 -5.74 23.75
N ALA A 49 10.64 -4.48 23.33
CA ALA A 49 9.83 -3.34 23.75
C ALA A 49 9.32 -2.55 22.54
N CYS A 50 8.19 -1.84 22.73
CA CYS A 50 7.71 -0.89 21.75
C CYS A 50 8.75 0.22 21.51
N GLY A 51 8.91 0.62 20.25
CA GLY A 51 9.88 1.63 19.82
C GLY A 51 11.22 1.07 19.34
N GLN A 52 11.56 -0.18 19.65
CA GLN A 52 12.75 -0.83 19.11
C GLN A 52 12.73 -0.93 17.59
N THR A 53 13.90 -0.85 16.98
CA THR A 53 14.03 -0.97 15.52
C THR A 53 13.97 -2.42 15.08
N VAL A 54 13.23 -2.67 13.99
CA VAL A 54 13.15 -3.98 13.35
C VAL A 54 13.58 -3.85 11.90
N GLU A 55 14.45 -4.76 11.48
CA GLU A 55 14.79 -4.92 10.07
C GLU A 55 14.57 -6.37 9.64
N VAL A 56 13.95 -6.52 8.47
CA VAL A 56 13.81 -7.80 7.79
C VAL A 56 14.58 -7.74 6.48
N ARG A 57 15.53 -8.65 6.29
CA ARG A 57 16.37 -8.72 5.10
C ARG A 57 16.29 -10.08 4.43
N GLN A 58 16.50 -10.10 3.12
CA GLN A 58 16.69 -11.32 2.36
C GLN A 58 17.86 -11.15 1.40
N ALA A 59 18.88 -11.97 1.55
CA ALA A 59 20.21 -11.75 0.95
C ALA A 59 20.73 -10.34 1.33
N ASN A 60 21.00 -9.48 0.36
CA ASN A 60 21.50 -8.13 0.58
C ASN A 60 20.41 -7.07 0.58
N ASP A 61 19.13 -7.47 0.34
CA ASP A 61 18.03 -6.51 0.23
C ASP A 61 17.29 -6.36 1.55
N THR A 62 17.05 -5.12 1.96
CA THR A 62 16.15 -4.79 3.07
C THR A 62 14.71 -4.83 2.55
N LEU A 63 13.91 -5.76 3.08
CA LEU A 63 12.49 -5.88 2.76
C LEU A 63 11.63 -4.97 3.60
N PHE A 64 12.06 -4.74 4.82
CA PHE A 64 11.35 -3.93 5.80
C PHE A 64 12.36 -3.31 6.77
N SER A 65 12.11 -2.05 7.12
CA SER A 65 12.78 -1.35 8.21
C SER A 65 11.76 -0.48 8.92
N GLY A 66 11.57 -0.70 10.20
CA GLY A 66 10.53 -0.01 10.97
C GLY A 66 10.74 -0.09 12.47
N ARG A 67 9.66 0.18 13.21
CA ARG A 67 9.67 0.14 14.67
C ARG A 67 8.57 -0.74 15.20
N VAL A 68 8.86 -1.46 16.29
CA VAL A 68 7.89 -2.25 17.04
C VAL A 68 6.84 -1.31 17.65
N GLU A 69 5.57 -1.58 17.37
CA GLU A 69 4.45 -0.85 17.96
C GLU A 69 3.65 -1.69 18.95
N ARG A 70 3.69 -3.00 18.78
CA ARG A 70 3.02 -3.93 19.70
C ARG A 70 3.88 -5.15 19.94
N VAL A 71 3.95 -5.54 21.20
CA VAL A 71 4.51 -6.79 21.67
C VAL A 71 3.38 -7.57 22.32
N SER A 72 3.15 -8.82 21.91
CA SER A 72 2.14 -9.70 22.48
C SER A 72 2.78 -11.02 22.85
N TYR A 73 2.43 -11.57 24.00
CA TYR A 73 2.91 -12.88 24.47
C TYR A 73 1.74 -13.82 24.64
N ASP A 74 1.82 -14.98 24.01
CA ASP A 74 0.90 -16.11 24.22
C ASP A 74 1.59 -17.19 25.03
N ALA A 75 1.21 -17.29 26.30
CA ALA A 75 1.81 -18.23 27.24
C ALA A 75 1.49 -19.70 26.88
N ALA A 76 0.32 -19.96 26.29
CA ALA A 76 -0.06 -21.31 25.90
C ALA A 76 0.70 -21.81 24.67
N ALA A 77 0.92 -20.91 23.70
CA ALA A 77 1.69 -21.20 22.51
C ALA A 77 3.22 -21.07 22.71
N LEU A 78 3.67 -20.50 23.83
CA LEU A 78 5.05 -20.10 24.07
C LEU A 78 5.58 -19.22 22.92
N GLU A 79 4.72 -18.34 22.42
CA GLU A 79 4.99 -17.48 21.27
C GLU A 79 4.93 -16.01 21.67
N LEU A 80 5.89 -15.25 21.18
CA LEU A 80 5.92 -13.80 21.27
C LEU A 80 5.75 -13.22 19.88
N THR A 81 4.80 -12.32 19.71
CA THR A 81 4.51 -11.65 18.44
C THR A 81 4.93 -10.19 18.52
N LEU A 82 5.78 -9.77 17.58
CA LEU A 82 6.13 -8.38 17.35
C LEU A 82 5.35 -7.89 16.15
N LEU A 83 4.65 -6.76 16.30
CA LEU A 83 4.04 -6.02 15.20
C LEU A 83 4.82 -4.71 15.03
N ALA A 84 5.39 -4.52 13.86
CA ALA A 84 6.19 -3.35 13.52
C ALA A 84 5.65 -2.66 12.26
N PHE A 85 5.82 -1.34 12.20
CA PHE A 85 5.43 -0.54 11.04
C PHE A 85 6.61 0.29 10.56
N ASP A 86 6.65 0.52 9.24
CA ASP A 86 7.63 1.43 8.65
C ASP A 86 7.32 2.89 8.99
N PRO A 87 8.27 3.83 8.75
CA PRO A 87 8.06 5.23 9.10
C PRO A 87 6.92 5.93 8.36
N VAL A 88 6.45 5.43 7.21
CA VAL A 88 5.28 6.00 6.50
C VAL A 88 4.03 5.96 7.37
N SER A 89 3.93 5.00 8.30
CA SER A 89 2.83 4.89 9.25
C SER A 89 2.66 6.15 10.11
N LEU A 90 3.75 6.90 10.37
CA LEU A 90 3.70 8.15 11.11
C LEU A 90 2.85 9.21 10.41
N LEU A 91 2.76 9.18 9.06
CA LEU A 91 1.93 10.10 8.31
C LEU A 91 0.43 9.90 8.58
N ALA A 92 0.02 8.67 8.90
CA ALA A 92 -1.38 8.40 9.27
C ALA A 92 -1.71 8.81 10.70
N LYS A 93 -0.72 8.80 11.59
CA LYS A 93 -0.86 9.13 13.01
C LYS A 93 -0.77 10.63 13.31
N ASN A 94 -0.20 11.39 12.37
CA ASN A 94 -0.05 12.82 12.49
C ASN A 94 -1.10 13.56 11.68
N HIS A 95 -1.54 14.72 12.19
CA HIS A 95 -2.51 15.59 11.54
C HIS A 95 -1.85 16.84 10.99
N CYS A 96 -2.39 17.36 9.89
CA CYS A 96 -1.92 18.60 9.28
C CYS A 96 -2.18 19.79 10.21
N ARG A 97 -1.17 20.65 10.38
CA ARG A 97 -1.25 21.85 11.22
C ARG A 97 -1.52 23.11 10.42
N GLY A 98 -1.10 23.13 9.13
CA GLY A 98 -0.99 24.27 8.25
C GLY A 98 -2.20 25.12 8.07
N PRO A 99 -2.05 26.27 7.36
CA PRO A 99 -2.18 26.26 5.89
C PRO A 99 -0.85 26.00 5.18
N TYR A 100 -0.92 25.32 4.02
CA TYR A 100 0.24 25.06 3.18
C TYR A 100 0.05 25.69 1.82
N ARG A 101 1.13 26.17 1.21
CA ARG A 101 1.13 26.72 -0.14
C ARG A 101 2.38 26.23 -0.88
N GLY A 102 2.20 25.85 -2.13
CA GLY A 102 3.29 25.42 -3.01
C GLY A 102 2.86 24.31 -3.96
N THR A 103 3.82 23.75 -4.65
CA THR A 103 3.62 22.55 -5.46
C THR A 103 3.39 21.33 -4.54
N PRO A 104 2.78 20.23 -5.04
CA PRO A 104 2.61 19.00 -4.26
C PRO A 104 3.90 18.55 -3.57
N GLN A 105 5.03 18.58 -4.27
CA GLN A 105 6.33 18.21 -3.72
C GLN A 105 6.78 19.11 -2.57
N GLN A 106 6.58 20.43 -2.69
CA GLN A 106 6.94 21.39 -1.63
C GLN A 106 6.09 21.15 -0.38
N ILE A 107 4.78 20.95 -0.56
CA ILE A 107 3.86 20.66 0.55
C ILE A 107 4.22 19.33 1.21
N VAL A 108 4.50 18.27 0.45
CA VAL A 108 4.92 16.98 1.01
C VAL A 108 6.20 17.11 1.82
N ARG A 109 7.21 17.86 1.35
CA ARG A 109 8.45 18.09 2.09
C ARG A 109 8.18 18.79 3.44
N SER A 110 7.29 19.79 3.44
CA SER A 110 6.90 20.48 4.68
C SER A 110 6.19 19.53 5.66
N LEU A 111 5.23 18.74 5.16
CA LEU A 111 4.48 17.77 5.96
C LEU A 111 5.39 16.67 6.55
N CYS A 112 6.33 16.17 5.75
CA CYS A 112 7.30 15.16 6.21
C CYS A 112 8.26 15.74 7.25
N ALA A 113 8.71 16.98 7.06
CA ALA A 113 9.58 17.67 8.04
C ALA A 113 8.87 17.82 9.39
N GLU A 114 7.58 18.18 9.41
CA GLU A 114 6.77 18.24 10.64
C GLU A 114 6.62 16.87 11.33
N CYS A 115 6.66 15.78 10.57
CA CYS A 115 6.62 14.41 11.10
C CYS A 115 8.01 13.84 11.43
N GLY A 116 9.09 14.59 11.20
CA GLY A 116 10.46 14.11 11.39
C GLY A 116 10.91 13.07 10.36
N LEU A 117 10.25 12.99 9.19
CA LEU A 117 10.57 12.03 8.14
C LEU A 117 11.50 12.62 7.09
N LYS A 118 12.49 11.85 6.70
CA LYS A 118 13.33 12.15 5.54
C LYS A 118 12.54 11.90 4.26
N VAL A 119 12.83 12.70 3.24
CA VAL A 119 12.18 12.63 1.93
C VAL A 119 13.23 12.25 0.90
N GLY A 120 12.95 11.20 0.15
CA GLY A 120 13.69 10.75 -1.02
C GLY A 120 13.14 11.37 -2.32
N THR A 121 12.90 10.52 -3.31
CA THR A 121 12.36 10.93 -4.61
C THR A 121 10.85 11.18 -4.52
N LEU A 122 10.40 12.32 -5.03
CA LEU A 122 8.98 12.67 -5.09
C LEU A 122 8.53 12.84 -6.54
N TRP A 123 7.43 12.19 -6.87
CA TRP A 123 6.73 12.44 -8.14
C TRP A 123 6.27 13.90 -8.23
N VAL A 124 6.40 14.50 -9.42
CA VAL A 124 6.01 15.91 -9.65
C VAL A 124 4.49 16.09 -9.58
N GLY A 125 3.73 15.07 -9.98
CA GLY A 125 2.27 15.18 -10.07
C GLY A 125 1.87 16.19 -11.16
N HIS A 126 0.86 17.01 -10.87
CA HIS A 126 0.41 18.05 -11.80
C HIS A 126 1.29 19.32 -11.81
N GLY A 127 2.25 19.46 -10.89
CA GLY A 127 3.21 20.57 -10.82
C GLY A 127 2.65 21.95 -10.51
N GLN A 128 1.32 22.11 -10.37
CA GLN A 128 0.68 23.39 -10.10
C GLN A 128 0.79 23.78 -8.62
N GLU A 129 0.87 25.08 -8.35
CA GLU A 129 0.77 25.61 -6.99
C GLU A 129 -0.64 25.43 -6.43
N ILE A 130 -0.71 24.89 -5.21
CA ILE A 130 -1.95 24.66 -4.47
C ILE A 130 -1.91 25.44 -3.17
N ARG A 131 -3.08 25.87 -2.70
CA ARG A 131 -3.30 26.36 -1.34
C ARG A 131 -4.18 25.39 -0.60
N LEU A 132 -3.64 24.77 0.43
CA LEU A 132 -4.40 23.97 1.38
C LEU A 132 -4.73 24.85 2.58
N GLY A 133 -6.02 25.06 2.83
CA GLY A 133 -6.47 25.67 4.08
C GLY A 133 -6.06 24.84 5.30
N ALA A 134 -6.25 25.38 6.50
CA ALA A 134 -6.05 24.62 7.74
C ALA A 134 -6.96 23.39 7.74
N ALA A 135 -6.37 22.22 7.49
CA ALA A 135 -7.07 20.94 7.41
C ALA A 135 -7.12 20.27 8.80
N CYS A 136 -7.68 20.96 9.79
CA CYS A 136 -7.81 20.42 11.14
C CYS A 136 -8.48 19.05 11.12
N GLY A 137 -7.82 18.06 11.74
CA GLY A 137 -8.34 16.69 11.87
C GLY A 137 -8.08 15.75 10.68
N ARG A 138 -7.48 16.22 9.59
CA ARG A 138 -7.10 15.34 8.47
C ARG A 138 -5.68 14.82 8.66
N SER A 139 -5.48 13.50 8.54
CA SER A 139 -4.15 12.91 8.63
C SER A 139 -3.24 13.38 7.49
N VAL A 140 -1.95 13.47 7.78
CA VAL A 140 -0.92 13.84 6.79
C VAL A 140 -0.93 12.86 5.63
N PHE A 141 -1.05 11.56 5.90
CA PHE A 141 -1.15 10.51 4.88
C PHE A 141 -2.29 10.78 3.89
N ARG A 142 -3.50 11.04 4.38
CA ARG A 142 -4.65 11.31 3.52
C ARG A 142 -4.49 12.63 2.74
N THR A 143 -3.86 13.62 3.36
CA THR A 143 -3.57 14.89 2.69
C THR A 143 -2.60 14.70 1.53
N ILE A 144 -1.52 13.94 1.73
CA ILE A 144 -0.57 13.63 0.66
C ILE A 144 -1.26 12.85 -0.47
N ARG A 145 -2.05 11.82 -0.16
CA ARG A 145 -2.80 11.09 -1.20
C ARG A 145 -3.72 12.00 -2.01
N ASN A 146 -4.42 12.91 -1.34
CA ASN A 146 -5.32 13.87 -2.02
C ASN A 146 -4.53 14.86 -2.91
N LEU A 147 -3.29 15.26 -2.54
CA LEU A 147 -2.45 16.11 -3.39
C LEU A 147 -2.11 15.46 -4.73
N TYR A 148 -2.15 14.14 -4.80
CA TYR A 148 -1.90 13.33 -5.99
C TYR A 148 -3.16 12.61 -6.49
N ASP A 149 -4.36 13.01 -6.05
CA ASP A 149 -5.69 12.40 -6.36
C ASP A 149 -5.70 10.89 -6.25
N ASP A 150 -5.04 10.39 -5.23
CA ASP A 150 -4.94 8.95 -4.98
C ASP A 150 -4.24 8.15 -6.09
N LYS A 151 -3.52 8.83 -7.00
CA LYS A 151 -2.77 8.21 -8.11
C LYS A 151 -1.32 7.89 -7.76
N CYS A 152 -0.93 8.02 -6.50
CA CYS A 152 0.44 7.78 -6.05
C CYS A 152 0.55 6.56 -5.13
N VAL A 153 1.77 6.06 -5.06
CA VAL A 153 2.24 5.10 -4.06
C VAL A 153 3.20 5.82 -3.14
N LEU A 154 3.02 5.65 -1.84
CA LEU A 154 3.97 6.10 -0.83
C LEU A 154 4.79 4.88 -0.40
N ASP A 155 6.10 5.00 -0.43
CA ASP A 155 7.02 3.92 -0.08
C ASP A 155 8.16 4.42 0.81
N TRP A 156 8.68 3.55 1.65
CA TRP A 156 9.87 3.84 2.44
C TRP A 156 11.04 3.06 1.87
N GLN A 157 12.00 3.76 1.25
CA GLN A 157 13.17 3.16 0.65
C GLN A 157 14.41 3.96 1.06
N ASP A 158 15.53 3.28 1.27
CA ASP A 158 16.84 3.87 1.54
C ASP A 158 16.83 4.97 2.63
N GLY A 159 15.95 4.80 3.62
CA GLY A 159 15.81 5.73 4.74
C GLY A 159 15.07 7.04 4.40
N GLY A 160 14.28 7.09 3.33
CA GLY A 160 13.45 8.23 2.93
C GLY A 160 12.09 7.83 2.37
N LEU A 161 11.13 8.75 2.47
CA LEU A 161 9.83 8.61 1.80
C LEU A 161 10.00 8.83 0.31
N GLU A 162 9.58 7.86 -0.47
CA GLU A 162 9.45 7.98 -1.92
C GLU A 162 7.99 8.03 -2.33
N ILE A 163 7.70 8.83 -3.36
CA ILE A 163 6.37 8.90 -3.97
C ILE A 163 6.52 8.73 -5.48
N TYR A 164 5.83 7.75 -6.03
CA TYR A 164 5.79 7.46 -7.47
C TYR A 164 4.35 7.20 -7.94
N PRO A 165 4.05 7.36 -9.25
CA PRO A 165 2.71 7.13 -9.76
C PRO A 165 2.34 5.65 -9.76
N LYS A 166 1.05 5.35 -9.55
CA LYS A 166 0.52 4.00 -9.71
C LYS A 166 0.56 3.62 -11.19
N GLY A 167 0.99 2.39 -11.46
CA GLY A 167 1.00 1.84 -12.82
C GLY A 167 2.13 2.32 -13.73
N ASP A 168 3.06 3.11 -13.20
CA ASP A 168 4.19 3.66 -13.99
C ASP A 168 5.20 2.59 -14.42
N SER A 169 5.34 1.54 -13.65
CA SER A 169 6.28 0.47 -13.92
C SER A 169 5.61 -0.88 -14.05
N ARG A 170 6.20 -1.75 -14.89
CA ARG A 170 5.74 -3.13 -15.11
C ARG A 170 6.69 -4.10 -14.44
N ALA A 171 6.13 -5.11 -13.82
CA ALA A 171 6.88 -6.22 -13.27
C ALA A 171 6.56 -7.52 -14.02
N VAL A 172 7.58 -8.34 -14.21
CA VAL A 172 7.43 -9.66 -14.81
C VAL A 172 7.15 -10.69 -13.73
N LEU A 173 6.05 -11.42 -13.88
CA LEU A 173 5.74 -12.55 -13.02
C LEU A 173 6.41 -13.81 -13.58
N ASP A 174 7.18 -14.47 -12.73
CA ASP A 174 7.69 -15.80 -13.01
C ASP A 174 6.56 -16.81 -12.81
N SER A 175 5.91 -17.20 -13.91
CA SER A 175 4.80 -18.16 -13.89
C SER A 175 5.21 -19.54 -13.38
N GLY A 176 6.49 -19.90 -13.48
CA GLY A 176 7.03 -21.16 -12.96
C GLY A 176 7.02 -21.24 -11.41
N ARG A 177 6.87 -20.10 -10.75
CA ARG A 177 6.76 -20.02 -9.29
C ARG A 177 5.34 -19.92 -8.76
N LEU A 178 4.34 -19.85 -9.66
CA LEU A 178 2.93 -19.75 -9.26
C LEU A 178 2.44 -21.07 -8.67
N VAL A 179 2.05 -21.03 -7.39
CA VAL A 179 1.54 -22.20 -6.64
C VAL A 179 0.03 -22.17 -6.58
N ASP A 180 -0.54 -20.98 -6.41
CA ASP A 180 -1.98 -20.81 -6.26
C ASP A 180 -2.45 -19.52 -6.94
N LEU A 181 -3.65 -19.59 -7.53
CA LEU A 181 -4.32 -18.47 -8.16
C LEU A 181 -5.81 -18.54 -7.85
N THR A 182 -6.30 -17.55 -7.14
CA THR A 182 -7.73 -17.35 -6.91
C THR A 182 -8.18 -16.10 -7.64
N ALA A 183 -9.24 -16.17 -8.43
CA ALA A 183 -9.80 -15.03 -9.16
C ALA A 183 -11.23 -14.74 -8.69
N ARG A 184 -11.57 -13.46 -8.61
CA ARG A 184 -12.91 -12.96 -8.28
C ARG A 184 -13.27 -11.80 -9.20
N ASN A 185 -14.45 -11.87 -9.80
CA ASN A 185 -15.05 -10.74 -10.51
C ASN A 185 -16.14 -10.15 -9.61
N THR A 186 -16.12 -8.85 -9.41
CA THR A 186 -17.10 -8.15 -8.58
C THR A 186 -17.58 -6.86 -9.23
N CYS A 187 -18.86 -6.61 -9.15
CA CYS A 187 -19.48 -5.33 -9.53
C CYS A 187 -19.83 -4.47 -8.30
N GLU A 188 -19.38 -4.82 -7.09
CA GLU A 188 -19.72 -4.10 -5.86
C GLU A 188 -19.37 -2.62 -5.93
N GLU A 189 -18.22 -2.29 -6.53
CA GLU A 189 -17.74 -0.92 -6.71
C GLU A 189 -17.97 -0.36 -8.12
N ALA A 190 -18.81 -1.02 -8.92
CA ALA A 190 -19.12 -0.51 -10.25
C ALA A 190 -19.83 0.85 -10.14
N VAL A 191 -19.47 1.79 -11.01
CA VAL A 191 -20.05 3.11 -11.13
C VAL A 191 -20.53 3.27 -12.56
N THR A 192 -21.84 3.29 -12.77
CA THR A 192 -22.46 3.35 -14.09
C THR A 192 -22.80 4.77 -14.54
N GLN A 193 -22.78 5.73 -13.60
CA GLN A 193 -22.99 7.15 -13.90
C GLN A 193 -22.13 8.04 -12.97
N VAL A 194 -21.48 9.03 -13.55
CA VAL A 194 -20.70 10.02 -12.80
C VAL A 194 -21.19 11.41 -13.17
N ALA A 195 -21.54 12.20 -12.15
CA ALA A 195 -21.84 13.61 -12.30
C ALA A 195 -20.70 14.44 -11.69
N VAL A 196 -20.12 15.35 -12.47
CA VAL A 196 -19.09 16.29 -12.02
C VAL A 196 -19.71 17.66 -11.82
N TYR A 197 -19.51 18.22 -10.64
CA TYR A 197 -20.05 19.54 -10.25
C TYR A 197 -18.96 20.61 -10.28
N SER A 198 -19.32 21.80 -10.79
CA SER A 198 -18.49 23.00 -10.71
C SER A 198 -19.39 24.20 -10.41
N GLY A 199 -19.00 25.03 -9.45
CA GLY A 199 -19.79 26.19 -9.05
C GLY A 199 -21.23 25.86 -8.58
N GLY A 200 -21.45 24.69 -7.98
CA GLY A 200 -22.75 24.22 -7.51
C GLY A 200 -23.72 23.71 -8.60
N LYS A 201 -23.25 23.60 -9.84
CA LYS A 201 -24.02 23.06 -10.98
C LYS A 201 -23.34 21.83 -11.55
N VAL A 202 -24.14 20.94 -12.17
CA VAL A 202 -23.60 19.83 -12.96
C VAL A 202 -22.86 20.36 -14.17
N ALA A 203 -21.55 20.19 -14.22
CA ALA A 203 -20.70 20.61 -15.32
C ALA A 203 -20.57 19.50 -16.39
N ALA A 204 -20.59 18.23 -15.97
CA ALA A 204 -20.60 17.09 -16.88
C ALA A 204 -21.32 15.89 -16.27
N LEU A 205 -21.86 15.04 -17.13
CA LEU A 205 -22.48 13.77 -16.79
C LEU A 205 -21.96 12.70 -17.77
N ALA A 206 -21.38 11.63 -17.27
CA ALA A 206 -21.01 10.47 -18.06
C ALA A 206 -21.81 9.25 -17.60
N THR A 207 -22.24 8.42 -18.56
CA THR A 207 -23.02 7.20 -18.28
C THR A 207 -22.43 6.05 -19.10
N ASP A 208 -22.17 4.93 -18.43
CA ASP A 208 -21.90 3.63 -19.05
C ASP A 208 -23.26 2.94 -19.28
N GLN A 209 -23.75 3.01 -20.51
CA GLN A 209 -25.06 2.49 -20.85
C GLN A 209 -25.13 0.96 -20.68
N ALA A 210 -24.08 0.24 -21.08
CA ALA A 210 -24.03 -1.21 -20.94
C ALA A 210 -24.01 -1.64 -19.46
N GLY A 211 -23.20 -0.94 -18.65
CA GLY A 211 -23.18 -1.14 -17.21
C GLY A 211 -24.50 -0.81 -16.52
N LEU A 212 -25.17 0.26 -16.98
CA LEU A 212 -26.49 0.65 -16.47
C LEU A 212 -27.55 -0.43 -16.71
N GLU A 213 -27.57 -1.02 -17.91
CA GLU A 213 -28.48 -2.11 -18.27
C GLU A 213 -28.19 -3.38 -17.46
N GLN A 214 -26.92 -3.69 -17.22
CA GLN A 214 -26.50 -4.92 -16.58
C GLN A 214 -26.54 -4.86 -15.05
N TYR A 215 -26.16 -3.71 -14.43
CA TYR A 215 -25.96 -3.58 -12.99
C TYR A 215 -26.88 -2.57 -12.33
N GLY A 216 -27.71 -1.86 -13.11
CA GLY A 216 -28.55 -0.77 -12.65
C GLY A 216 -27.79 0.54 -12.42
N LEU A 217 -28.55 1.57 -12.01
CA LEU A 217 -27.99 2.89 -11.74
C LEU A 217 -27.14 2.88 -10.47
N ARG A 218 -25.87 3.16 -10.64
CA ARG A 218 -24.87 3.33 -9.56
C ARG A 218 -24.16 4.65 -9.78
N ARG A 219 -24.73 5.71 -9.19
CA ARG A 219 -24.28 7.08 -9.39
C ARG A 219 -23.22 7.47 -8.39
N ARG A 220 -22.22 8.21 -8.87
CA ARG A 220 -21.20 8.88 -8.09
C ARG A 220 -21.18 10.36 -8.44
N ASP A 221 -21.17 11.20 -7.40
CA ASP A 221 -21.09 12.64 -7.53
C ASP A 221 -19.67 13.10 -7.13
N GLU A 222 -19.04 13.90 -7.98
CA GLU A 222 -17.68 14.43 -7.77
C GLU A 222 -17.65 15.93 -8.00
N TYR A 223 -16.70 16.63 -7.38
CA TYR A 223 -16.40 18.02 -7.71
C TYR A 223 -15.25 18.07 -8.71
N LEU A 224 -15.29 19.09 -9.59
CA LEU A 224 -14.24 19.26 -10.59
C LEU A 224 -12.87 19.38 -9.93
N SER A 225 -11.99 18.49 -10.30
CA SER A 225 -10.61 18.42 -9.83
C SER A 225 -9.68 19.13 -10.81
N LEU A 226 -8.63 19.78 -10.27
CA LEU A 226 -7.60 20.46 -11.06
C LEU A 226 -6.74 19.52 -11.93
N GLN A 227 -6.88 18.20 -11.75
CA GLN A 227 -6.11 17.21 -12.50
C GLN A 227 -6.69 16.87 -13.86
N TYR A 228 -7.92 17.20 -14.08
CA TYR A 228 -8.58 16.95 -15.34
C TYR A 228 -8.68 18.25 -16.14
N GLU A 229 -8.36 18.19 -17.42
CA GLU A 229 -8.48 19.32 -18.33
C GLU A 229 -9.93 19.77 -18.46
N THR A 230 -10.87 18.83 -18.42
CA THR A 230 -12.31 19.10 -18.55
C THR A 230 -13.13 18.26 -17.56
N ALA A 231 -14.33 18.74 -17.23
CA ALA A 231 -15.29 18.01 -16.41
C ALA A 231 -15.74 16.68 -17.08
N GLU A 232 -15.83 16.67 -18.41
CA GLU A 232 -16.18 15.48 -19.19
C GLU A 232 -15.11 14.39 -19.09
N ALA A 233 -13.82 14.77 -19.14
CA ALA A 233 -12.71 13.84 -18.96
C ALA A 233 -12.75 13.21 -17.56
N GLN A 234 -13.03 14.03 -16.53
CA GLN A 234 -13.17 13.53 -15.16
C GLN A 234 -14.37 12.58 -15.05
N ALA A 235 -15.53 12.96 -15.58
CA ALA A 235 -16.73 12.14 -15.51
C ALA A 235 -16.52 10.78 -16.16
N LYS A 236 -15.88 10.73 -17.34
CA LYS A 236 -15.54 9.47 -18.01
C LYS A 236 -14.54 8.63 -17.21
N ALA A 237 -13.52 9.24 -16.63
CA ALA A 237 -12.52 8.55 -15.82
C ALA A 237 -13.09 8.00 -14.51
N GLY A 238 -14.19 8.56 -14.02
CA GLY A 238 -14.87 8.10 -12.81
C GLY A 238 -15.77 6.89 -13.02
N LEU A 239 -16.13 6.54 -14.27
CA LEU A 239 -16.88 5.33 -14.58
C LEU A 239 -16.03 4.08 -14.23
N LYS A 240 -16.66 3.10 -13.58
CA LYS A 240 -16.01 1.85 -13.21
C LYS A 240 -16.89 0.67 -13.60
N GLY A 241 -16.32 -0.24 -14.36
CA GLY A 241 -16.96 -1.52 -14.69
C GLY A 241 -16.76 -2.57 -13.60
N VAL A 242 -16.85 -3.83 -14.01
CA VAL A 242 -16.55 -4.98 -13.15
C VAL A 242 -15.07 -4.98 -12.77
N ALA A 243 -14.79 -4.96 -11.49
CA ALA A 243 -13.44 -5.17 -11.01
C ALA A 243 -13.09 -6.66 -11.07
N ARG A 244 -12.03 -7.00 -11.76
CA ARG A 244 -11.44 -8.34 -11.76
C ARG A 244 -10.30 -8.34 -10.78
N GLN A 245 -10.44 -9.10 -9.72
CA GLN A 245 -9.44 -9.24 -8.68
C GLN A 245 -8.81 -10.62 -8.74
N ALA A 246 -7.52 -10.72 -8.51
CA ALA A 246 -6.86 -12.00 -8.36
C ALA A 246 -5.91 -11.96 -7.16
N ARG A 247 -5.78 -13.12 -6.52
CA ARG A 247 -4.76 -13.39 -5.50
C ARG A 247 -3.85 -14.47 -6.05
N LEU A 248 -2.56 -14.18 -6.07
CA LEU A 248 -1.53 -15.10 -6.53
C LEU A 248 -0.63 -15.45 -5.37
N THR A 249 -0.26 -16.73 -5.25
CA THR A 249 0.77 -17.19 -4.32
C THR A 249 1.94 -17.74 -5.13
N LEU A 250 3.12 -17.20 -4.90
CA LEU A 250 4.37 -17.57 -5.56
C LEU A 250 5.31 -18.21 -4.55
N THR A 251 6.07 -19.23 -4.97
CA THR A 251 7.19 -19.74 -4.19
C THR A 251 8.36 -18.76 -4.21
N GLY A 252 9.03 -18.62 -3.06
CA GLY A 252 10.15 -17.71 -2.91
C GLY A 252 9.72 -16.23 -2.89
N ARG A 253 10.72 -15.37 -2.94
CA ARG A 253 10.54 -13.92 -3.01
C ARG A 253 10.28 -13.47 -4.45
N SER A 254 9.25 -12.70 -4.67
CA SER A 254 9.04 -11.95 -5.90
C SER A 254 9.55 -10.50 -5.74
N PRO A 255 10.21 -9.92 -6.75
CA PRO A 255 10.63 -8.51 -6.73
C PRO A 255 9.48 -7.53 -6.98
N VAL A 256 8.27 -8.04 -7.20
CA VAL A 256 7.08 -7.22 -7.48
C VAL A 256 6.77 -6.32 -6.29
N LYS A 257 6.47 -5.05 -6.58
CA LYS A 257 6.09 -4.03 -5.59
C LYS A 257 4.65 -3.58 -5.78
N CYS A 258 4.04 -3.06 -4.71
CA CYS A 258 2.74 -2.38 -4.81
C CYS A 258 2.80 -1.23 -5.81
N GLY A 259 1.70 -1.04 -6.56
CA GLY A 259 1.59 0.01 -7.56
C GLY A 259 2.19 -0.32 -8.93
N GLN A 260 2.86 -1.46 -9.09
CA GLN A 260 3.32 -1.93 -10.39
C GLN A 260 2.20 -2.61 -11.18
N ILE A 261 2.36 -2.66 -12.48
CA ILE A 261 1.51 -3.46 -13.38
C ILE A 261 2.14 -4.84 -13.55
N VAL A 262 1.32 -5.87 -13.45
CA VAL A 262 1.67 -7.23 -13.84
C VAL A 262 0.72 -7.71 -14.92
N THR A 263 1.25 -8.38 -15.93
CA THR A 263 0.43 -8.99 -16.99
C THR A 263 0.16 -10.44 -16.64
N LEU A 264 -1.11 -10.82 -16.61
CA LEU A 264 -1.56 -12.19 -16.38
C LEU A 264 -2.11 -12.79 -17.67
N ASP A 265 -1.78 -14.05 -17.92
CA ASP A 265 -2.23 -14.80 -19.08
C ASP A 265 -2.75 -16.18 -18.63
N LYS A 266 -3.93 -16.19 -18.04
CA LYS A 266 -4.64 -17.40 -17.59
C LYS A 266 -6.10 -17.37 -18.08
N PRO A 267 -6.33 -17.45 -19.40
CA PRO A 267 -7.67 -17.25 -19.99
C PRO A 267 -8.70 -18.27 -19.49
N LEU A 268 -8.29 -19.52 -19.22
CA LEU A 268 -9.18 -20.55 -18.68
C LEU A 268 -9.76 -20.22 -17.31
N MET A 269 -9.11 -19.31 -16.56
CA MET A 269 -9.57 -18.83 -15.26
C MET A 269 -10.22 -17.43 -15.35
N GLY A 270 -10.42 -16.90 -16.55
CA GLY A 270 -10.92 -15.55 -16.77
C GLY A 270 -9.96 -14.43 -16.32
N VAL A 271 -8.67 -14.77 -16.13
CA VAL A 271 -7.64 -13.86 -15.65
C VAL A 271 -6.64 -13.62 -16.77
N TYR A 272 -6.80 -12.51 -17.46
CA TYR A 272 -5.93 -12.11 -18.57
C TYR A 272 -5.83 -10.57 -18.64
N GLY A 273 -4.71 -10.09 -19.14
CA GLY A 273 -4.45 -8.67 -19.31
C GLY A 273 -3.62 -8.05 -18.17
N ASP A 274 -3.70 -6.75 -18.08
CA ASP A 274 -2.91 -5.95 -17.15
C ASP A 274 -3.64 -5.75 -15.82
N TYR A 275 -2.92 -5.97 -14.74
CA TYR A 275 -3.41 -5.84 -13.37
C TYR A 275 -2.50 -4.95 -12.55
N LEU A 276 -3.08 -4.05 -11.77
CA LEU A 276 -2.39 -3.26 -10.77
C LEU A 276 -2.18 -4.09 -9.50
N VAL A 277 -0.97 -4.10 -8.99
CA VAL A 277 -0.63 -4.76 -7.72
C VAL A 277 -1.05 -3.86 -6.56
N GLU A 278 -2.10 -4.27 -5.86
CA GLU A 278 -2.62 -3.52 -4.69
C GLU A 278 -2.03 -4.01 -3.36
N ARG A 279 -1.61 -5.27 -3.31
CA ARG A 279 -1.07 -5.89 -2.10
C ARG A 279 0.11 -6.79 -2.45
N VAL A 280 1.15 -6.68 -1.66
CA VAL A 280 2.28 -7.60 -1.66
C VAL A 280 2.53 -8.05 -0.22
N ALA A 281 2.57 -9.36 0.00
CA ALA A 281 2.97 -9.93 1.28
C ALA A 281 4.04 -11.00 1.07
N TRP A 282 5.15 -10.86 1.80
CA TRP A 282 6.20 -11.88 1.87
C TRP A 282 6.07 -12.61 3.20
N GLN A 283 6.04 -13.93 3.15
CA GLN A 283 5.96 -14.76 4.36
C GLN A 283 7.07 -15.79 4.36
N CYS A 284 7.69 -15.97 5.50
CA CYS A 284 8.63 -17.07 5.75
C CYS A 284 8.15 -17.86 6.96
N LYS A 285 7.82 -19.14 6.75
CA LYS A 285 7.38 -20.06 7.80
C LYS A 285 8.06 -21.40 7.59
N GLY A 286 8.67 -21.95 8.66
CA GLY A 286 9.39 -23.21 8.57
C GLY A 286 10.53 -23.23 7.52
N GLY A 287 11.19 -22.09 7.29
CA GLY A 287 12.24 -21.94 6.28
C GLY A 287 11.73 -21.75 4.85
N LEU A 288 10.44 -21.95 4.58
CA LEU A 288 9.84 -21.74 3.28
C LEU A 288 9.38 -20.28 3.11
N THR A 289 9.86 -19.62 2.06
CA THR A 289 9.43 -18.28 1.70
C THR A 289 8.36 -18.34 0.62
N THR A 290 7.31 -17.55 0.77
CA THR A 290 6.26 -17.33 -0.24
C THR A 290 6.01 -15.85 -0.44
N THR A 291 5.53 -15.48 -1.62
CA THR A 291 5.02 -14.14 -1.94
C THR A 291 3.56 -14.24 -2.31
N GLN A 292 2.72 -13.47 -1.66
CA GLN A 292 1.31 -13.31 -2.02
C GLN A 292 1.11 -11.94 -2.68
N LEU A 293 0.45 -11.91 -3.81
CA LEU A 293 0.06 -10.70 -4.53
C LEU A 293 -1.44 -10.60 -4.57
N GLY A 294 -1.98 -9.43 -4.22
CA GLY A 294 -3.36 -9.04 -4.51
C GLY A 294 -3.35 -8.06 -5.67
N VAL A 295 -4.08 -8.37 -6.75
CA VAL A 295 -4.06 -7.58 -7.97
C VAL A 295 -5.47 -7.29 -8.46
N VAL A 296 -5.67 -6.14 -9.11
CA VAL A 296 -6.95 -5.70 -9.67
C VAL A 296 -6.78 -5.28 -11.14
N SER A 297 -7.74 -5.62 -11.99
CA SER A 297 -7.73 -5.16 -13.38
C SER A 297 -7.77 -3.63 -13.46
N GLN A 298 -7.03 -3.11 -14.39
CA GLN A 298 -7.11 -1.70 -14.76
C GLN A 298 -8.26 -1.41 -15.71
#